data_e22588eb8780a973de3c5fd1e6452579
#
_entry.id   e22588eb8780a973de3c5fd1e6452579
#
_cell.length_a   1.000
_cell.length_b   1.000
_cell.length_c   1.000
_cell.angle_alpha   90.00
_cell.angle_beta   90.00
_cell.angle_gamma   90.00
#
_symmetry.space_group_name_H-M   'P 1'
#
loop_
_entity.id
_entity.type
_entity.pdbx_description
1 polymer ?
#
loop_
_entity_poly.entity_id
_entity_poly.type
_entity_poly.pdbx_seq_one_letter_code
_entity_poly.pdbx_strand_id
1 'polypeptide(L)'
;IARDMGADIFISLHADSAPRKAARGISVFTLSETASDKEAAYIARQENKADLVGGPDLAVEDPAAANALLSMFQRETMNESSRLAAAILNEIRDMPGGDKRGHRFAGFAVLKSPDIPSVLVEMGFLSNKEDEKNLNSLRYRDKLTQRLSRAIVSYLTSASP
;
A
#
# COMPACT_ATOMS: atom_id res chain seq x y z
N ILE A 1 -8.39 14.03 4.99
CA ILE A 1 -7.56 14.89 4.10
C ILE A 1 -7.70 14.42 2.65
N ALA A 2 -7.23 13.21 2.25
CA ALA A 2 -7.31 12.75 0.85
C ALA A 2 -8.77 12.78 0.32
N ARG A 3 -9.70 12.29 1.11
CA ARG A 3 -11.13 12.28 0.80
C ARG A 3 -11.71 13.69 0.62
N ASP A 4 -11.36 14.61 1.51
CA ASP A 4 -11.82 16.01 1.47
C ASP A 4 -11.27 16.76 0.25
N MET A 5 -10.16 16.26 -0.31
CA MET A 5 -9.53 16.78 -1.53
C MET A 5 -10.05 16.12 -2.81
N GLY A 6 -10.98 15.15 -2.72
CA GLY A 6 -11.53 14.44 -3.87
C GLY A 6 -10.49 13.58 -4.59
N ALA A 7 -9.63 12.89 -3.83
CA ALA A 7 -8.61 12.02 -4.42
C ALA A 7 -9.23 10.77 -5.06
N ASP A 8 -8.81 10.43 -6.27
CA ASP A 8 -9.24 9.23 -6.99
C ASP A 8 -8.54 7.95 -6.49
N ILE A 9 -7.33 8.07 -5.98
CA ILE A 9 -6.53 6.98 -5.40
C ILE A 9 -5.71 7.49 -4.21
N PHE A 10 -5.32 6.59 -3.32
CA PHE A 10 -4.38 6.87 -2.24
C PHE A 10 -3.19 5.90 -2.30
N ILE A 11 -1.98 6.43 -2.27
CA ILE A 11 -0.75 5.62 -2.25
C ILE A 11 0.15 6.09 -1.12
N SER A 12 0.39 5.23 -0.14
CA SER A 12 1.39 5.43 0.92
C SER A 12 2.72 4.83 0.48
N LEU A 13 3.80 5.61 0.54
CA LEU A 13 5.15 5.17 0.15
C LEU A 13 6.02 4.96 1.39
N HIS A 14 6.52 3.76 1.57
CA HIS A 14 7.27 3.34 2.75
C HIS A 14 8.67 2.78 2.42
N ALA A 15 9.59 2.93 3.36
CA ALA A 15 10.89 2.29 3.39
C ALA A 15 11.22 1.94 4.85
N ASP A 16 10.67 0.84 5.33
CA ASP A 16 10.68 0.47 6.75
C ASP A 16 11.88 -0.40 7.15
N SER A 17 11.93 -0.77 8.41
CA SER A 17 12.86 -1.77 8.92
C SER A 17 12.13 -3.07 9.23
N ALA A 18 12.51 -4.16 8.55
CA ALA A 18 11.96 -5.48 8.84
C ALA A 18 12.68 -6.14 10.05
N PRO A 19 11.96 -6.99 10.82
CA PRO A 19 12.56 -7.73 11.95
C PRO A 19 13.70 -8.65 11.49
N ARG A 20 13.57 -9.22 10.29
CA ARG A 20 14.58 -10.08 9.68
C ARG A 20 15.42 -9.28 8.68
N LYS A 21 16.72 -9.13 8.94
CA LYS A 21 17.67 -8.45 8.01
C LYS A 21 17.71 -9.06 6.61
N ALA A 22 17.31 -10.32 6.46
CA ALA A 22 17.20 -10.99 5.17
C ALA A 22 15.95 -10.59 4.37
N ALA A 23 14.96 -9.93 5.00
CA ALA A 23 13.79 -9.41 4.29
C ALA A 23 14.24 -8.32 3.33
N ARG A 24 13.83 -8.42 2.06
CA ARG A 24 14.24 -7.47 0.99
C ARG A 24 13.23 -7.46 -0.15
N GLY A 25 13.26 -6.37 -0.89
CA GLY A 25 12.49 -6.20 -2.11
C GLY A 25 11.18 -5.46 -1.90
N ILE A 26 10.52 -5.11 -3.02
CA ILE A 26 9.33 -4.30 -3.05
C ILE A 26 8.09 -5.15 -2.75
N SER A 27 7.16 -4.62 -1.96
CA SER A 27 5.84 -5.19 -1.71
C SER A 27 4.77 -4.14 -1.94
N VAL A 28 3.60 -4.57 -2.38
CA VAL A 28 2.41 -3.71 -2.40
C VAL A 28 1.37 -4.32 -1.48
N PHE A 29 0.91 -3.55 -0.51
CA PHE A 29 -0.09 -3.98 0.46
C PHE A 29 -1.45 -3.35 0.16
N THR A 30 -2.50 -4.13 0.35
CA THR A 30 -3.89 -3.66 0.42
C THR A 30 -4.51 -4.02 1.77
N LEU A 31 -5.60 -3.34 2.11
CA LEU A 31 -6.34 -3.58 3.33
C LEU A 31 -6.93 -4.99 3.35
N SER A 32 -6.81 -5.67 4.49
CA SER A 32 -7.53 -6.91 4.79
C SER A 32 -7.60 -7.10 6.31
N GLU A 33 -8.67 -7.69 6.80
CA GLU A 33 -8.80 -8.09 8.20
C GLU A 33 -7.78 -9.17 8.57
N THR A 34 -7.45 -10.06 7.63
CA THR A 34 -6.48 -11.13 7.82
C THR A 34 -5.18 -10.79 7.08
N ALA A 35 -4.07 -10.79 7.80
CA ALA A 35 -2.76 -10.57 7.19
C ALA A 35 -2.29 -11.81 6.39
N SER A 36 -1.61 -11.58 5.26
CA SER A 36 -1.04 -12.64 4.41
C SER A 36 -0.07 -13.54 5.16
N ASP A 37 0.67 -12.96 6.10
CA ASP A 37 1.66 -13.65 6.92
C ASP A 37 2.07 -12.80 8.15
N LYS A 38 2.91 -13.40 9.00
CA LYS A 38 3.36 -12.78 10.26
C LYS A 38 4.16 -11.48 10.05
N GLU A 39 4.88 -11.36 8.94
CA GLU A 39 5.66 -10.17 8.63
C GLU A 39 4.74 -9.03 8.18
N ALA A 40 3.75 -9.30 7.32
CA ALA A 40 2.72 -8.33 6.94
C ALA A 40 1.97 -7.81 8.17
N ALA A 41 1.56 -8.72 9.08
CA ALA A 41 0.93 -8.35 10.34
C ALA A 41 1.84 -7.50 11.25
N TYR A 42 3.15 -7.76 11.24
CA TYR A 42 4.11 -6.97 12.00
C TYR A 42 4.24 -5.54 11.44
N ILE A 43 4.44 -5.41 10.12
CA ILE A 43 4.57 -4.11 9.44
C ILE A 43 3.32 -3.26 9.67
N ALA A 44 2.13 -3.83 9.48
CA ALA A 44 0.88 -3.13 9.73
C ALA A 44 0.73 -2.66 11.20
N ARG A 45 1.19 -3.45 12.16
CA ARG A 45 1.17 -3.03 13.57
C ARG A 45 2.14 -1.89 13.87
N GLN A 46 3.30 -1.85 13.22
CA GLN A 46 4.26 -0.75 13.40
C GLN A 46 3.72 0.54 12.80
N GLU A 47 3.17 0.46 11.59
CA GLU A 47 2.55 1.59 10.90
C GLU A 47 1.38 2.17 11.70
N ASN A 48 0.45 1.31 12.12
CA ASN A 48 -0.71 1.74 12.92
C ASN A 48 -0.31 2.39 14.25
N LYS A 49 0.85 2.03 14.84
CA LYS A 49 1.38 2.69 16.03
C LYS A 49 1.96 4.07 15.72
N ALA A 50 2.62 4.22 14.58
CA ALA A 50 3.16 5.51 14.15
C ALA A 50 2.02 6.51 13.89
N ASP A 51 0.94 6.07 13.26
CA ASP A 51 -0.27 6.87 13.03
C ASP A 51 -0.93 7.35 14.32
N LEU A 52 -0.97 6.51 15.38
CA LEU A 52 -1.54 6.89 16.68
C LEU A 52 -0.75 8.00 17.40
N VAL A 53 0.53 8.14 17.12
CA VAL A 53 1.38 9.21 17.69
C VAL A 53 1.17 10.54 16.95
N GLY A 54 0.69 10.51 15.71
CA GLY A 54 0.60 11.66 14.80
C GLY A 54 -0.81 12.17 14.48
N GLY A 55 -1.90 11.50 14.87
CA GLY A 55 -3.23 11.85 14.41
C GLY A 55 -4.38 11.57 15.37
N PRO A 56 -5.56 12.14 15.12
CA PRO A 56 -6.75 11.89 15.91
C PRO A 56 -7.25 10.44 15.74
N ASP A 57 -7.81 9.94 16.83
CA ASP A 57 -8.43 8.64 16.96
C ASP A 57 -9.48 8.41 15.83
N LEU A 58 -9.21 7.47 14.93
CA LEU A 58 -10.18 7.03 13.94
C LEU A 58 -11.13 6.01 14.59
N ALA A 59 -11.82 6.44 15.63
CA ALA A 59 -12.92 5.68 16.20
C ALA A 59 -14.07 5.61 15.18
N VAL A 60 -14.28 4.44 14.63
CA VAL A 60 -15.45 4.14 13.77
C VAL A 60 -16.65 4.04 14.71
N GLU A 61 -17.50 5.05 14.73
CA GLU A 61 -18.83 4.94 15.31
C GLU A 61 -19.71 4.11 14.37
N ASP A 62 -20.24 3.02 14.92
CA ASP A 62 -21.09 2.05 14.22
C ASP A 62 -22.58 2.39 14.35
N PRO A 63 -23.35 2.35 13.26
CA PRO A 63 -24.75 1.91 13.28
C PRO A 63 -25.07 0.89 12.19
N ALA A 64 -25.69 -0.21 12.59
CA ALA A 64 -25.85 -1.46 11.86
C ALA A 64 -26.64 -1.44 10.53
N ALA A 65 -27.41 -0.41 10.20
CA ALA A 65 -28.18 -0.34 8.94
C ALA A 65 -27.44 0.33 7.78
N ALA A 66 -26.43 1.17 8.06
CA ALA A 66 -25.52 1.74 7.06
C ALA A 66 -24.52 0.69 6.55
N ASN A 67 -24.34 -0.41 7.31
CA ASN A 67 -23.30 -1.39 7.12
C ASN A 67 -23.39 -2.25 5.85
N ALA A 68 -24.60 -2.52 5.32
CA ALA A 68 -24.71 -3.38 4.12
C ALA A 68 -24.27 -2.64 2.85
N LEU A 69 -24.70 -1.40 2.65
CA LEU A 69 -24.27 -0.57 1.53
C LEU A 69 -22.80 -0.18 1.68
N LEU A 70 -22.37 0.23 2.88
CA LEU A 70 -20.98 0.55 3.16
C LEU A 70 -20.07 -0.66 2.93
N SER A 71 -20.48 -1.88 3.31
CA SER A 71 -19.71 -3.09 3.05
C SER A 71 -19.62 -3.45 1.56
N MET A 72 -20.63 -3.11 0.76
CA MET A 72 -20.56 -3.26 -0.71
C MET A 72 -19.57 -2.28 -1.32
N PHE A 73 -19.63 -1.01 -0.95
CA PHE A 73 -18.66 0.00 -1.40
C PHE A 73 -17.22 -0.36 -0.97
N GLN A 74 -17.04 -0.81 0.26
CA GLN A 74 -15.74 -1.27 0.75
C GLN A 74 -15.20 -2.45 -0.06
N ARG A 75 -16.04 -3.41 -0.45
CA ARG A 75 -15.62 -4.53 -1.30
C ARG A 75 -15.18 -4.07 -2.69
N GLU A 76 -15.94 -3.16 -3.30
CA GLU A 76 -15.55 -2.59 -4.60
C GLU A 76 -14.23 -1.84 -4.50
N THR A 77 -14.08 -0.97 -3.51
CA THR A 77 -12.84 -0.24 -3.23
C THR A 77 -11.65 -1.17 -2.96
N MET A 78 -11.86 -2.28 -2.25
CA MET A 78 -10.82 -3.31 -2.04
C MET A 78 -10.44 -4.03 -3.35
N ASN A 79 -11.40 -4.28 -4.24
CA ASN A 79 -11.13 -4.86 -5.57
C ASN A 79 -10.32 -3.88 -6.42
N GLU A 80 -10.71 -2.60 -6.42
CA GLU A 80 -9.96 -1.55 -7.12
C GLU A 80 -8.55 -1.35 -6.54
N SER A 81 -8.40 -1.39 -5.22
CA SER A 81 -7.09 -1.38 -4.56
C SER A 81 -6.22 -2.56 -5.02
N SER A 82 -6.82 -3.73 -5.18
CA SER A 82 -6.11 -4.92 -5.69
C SER A 82 -5.71 -4.78 -7.16
N ARG A 83 -6.53 -4.15 -7.99
CA ARG A 83 -6.20 -3.82 -9.39
C ARG A 83 -5.05 -2.82 -9.47
N LEU A 84 -5.09 -1.76 -8.64
CA LEU A 84 -4.00 -0.80 -8.53
C LEU A 84 -2.70 -1.47 -8.08
N ALA A 85 -2.76 -2.34 -7.07
CA ALA A 85 -1.61 -3.12 -6.61
C ALA A 85 -1.03 -4.01 -7.73
N ALA A 86 -1.89 -4.67 -8.52
CA ALA A 86 -1.47 -5.49 -9.65
C ALA A 86 -0.79 -4.65 -10.76
N ALA A 87 -1.33 -3.47 -11.07
CA ALA A 87 -0.73 -2.55 -12.03
C ALA A 87 0.68 -2.11 -11.60
N ILE A 88 0.85 -1.75 -10.31
CA ILE A 88 2.14 -1.38 -9.75
C ILE A 88 3.12 -2.55 -9.84
N LEU A 89 2.73 -3.74 -9.38
CA LEU A 89 3.59 -4.92 -9.39
C LEU A 89 4.02 -5.33 -10.80
N ASN A 90 3.14 -5.20 -11.78
CA ASN A 90 3.46 -5.49 -13.17
C ASN A 90 4.55 -4.55 -13.72
N GLU A 91 4.47 -3.25 -13.39
CA GLU A 91 5.45 -2.26 -13.82
C GLU A 91 6.82 -2.40 -13.13
N ILE A 92 6.86 -2.85 -11.88
CA ILE A 92 8.12 -2.98 -11.14
C ILE A 92 8.77 -4.36 -11.23
N ARG A 93 8.18 -5.33 -11.91
CA ARG A 93 8.60 -6.74 -11.91
C ARG A 93 10.07 -6.94 -12.25
N ASP A 94 10.59 -6.22 -13.23
CA ASP A 94 11.98 -6.30 -13.71
C ASP A 94 12.94 -5.36 -12.98
N MET A 95 12.50 -4.74 -11.90
CA MET A 95 13.37 -3.97 -11.01
C MET A 95 14.09 -4.87 -9.99
N PRO A 96 15.28 -4.48 -9.51
CA PRO A 96 15.90 -5.18 -8.40
C PRO A 96 14.95 -5.29 -7.20
N GLY A 97 14.55 -6.52 -6.83
CA GLY A 97 13.61 -6.79 -5.75
C GLY A 97 12.13 -6.69 -6.12
N GLY A 98 11.77 -6.30 -7.34
CA GLY A 98 10.38 -6.12 -7.76
C GLY A 98 9.58 -7.44 -7.91
N ASP A 99 10.25 -8.55 -8.15
CA ASP A 99 9.63 -9.87 -8.35
C ASP A 99 9.55 -10.72 -7.06
N LYS A 100 10.06 -10.21 -5.93
CA LYS A 100 10.35 -11.09 -4.78
C LYS A 100 9.24 -11.20 -3.76
N ARG A 101 8.40 -10.20 -3.63
CA ARG A 101 7.46 -10.13 -2.51
C ARG A 101 5.99 -10.03 -2.93
N GLY A 102 5.69 -9.36 -4.02
CA GLY A 102 4.36 -9.30 -4.62
C GLY A 102 3.30 -8.56 -3.80
N HIS A 103 2.04 -8.91 -4.09
CA HIS A 103 0.86 -8.39 -3.40
C HIS A 103 0.67 -9.08 -2.05
N ARG A 104 0.45 -8.28 -1.02
CA ARG A 104 0.28 -8.74 0.37
C ARG A 104 -0.89 -8.02 1.02
N PHE A 105 -1.36 -8.55 2.15
CA PHE A 105 -2.54 -8.05 2.84
C PHE A 105 -2.26 -7.88 4.32
N ALA A 106 -2.79 -6.81 4.93
CA ALA A 106 -2.84 -6.65 6.37
C ALA A 106 -3.80 -5.50 6.78
N GLY A 107 -4.06 -5.37 8.07
CA GLY A 107 -4.97 -4.38 8.65
C GLY A 107 -4.31 -3.01 8.84
N PHE A 108 -3.92 -2.36 7.75
CA PHE A 108 -3.36 -1.00 7.76
C PHE A 108 -4.44 0.04 8.01
N ALA A 109 -4.32 0.83 9.08
CA ALA A 109 -5.28 1.89 9.40
C ALA A 109 -5.33 2.97 8.31
N VAL A 110 -4.17 3.34 7.75
CA VAL A 110 -4.03 4.35 6.69
C VAL A 110 -4.77 3.97 5.40
N LEU A 111 -5.05 2.68 5.16
CA LEU A 111 -5.75 2.20 3.97
C LEU A 111 -7.28 2.02 4.18
N LYS A 112 -7.84 2.44 5.31
CA LYS A 112 -9.26 2.25 5.66
C LYS A 112 -10.21 3.26 5.02
N SER A 113 -9.92 3.77 3.83
CA SER A 113 -10.89 4.59 3.10
C SER A 113 -11.97 3.70 2.48
N PRO A 114 -13.28 3.96 2.73
CA PRO A 114 -14.33 3.13 2.19
C PRO A 114 -14.60 3.34 0.70
N ASP A 115 -14.14 4.45 0.13
CA ASP A 115 -14.49 4.95 -1.20
C ASP A 115 -13.28 5.33 -2.07
N ILE A 116 -12.05 5.25 -1.55
CA ILE A 116 -10.83 5.57 -2.30
C ILE A 116 -9.95 4.32 -2.40
N PRO A 117 -9.70 3.79 -3.60
CA PRO A 117 -8.71 2.71 -3.80
C PRO A 117 -7.37 3.08 -3.20
N SER A 118 -6.88 2.24 -2.29
CA SER A 118 -5.75 2.58 -1.42
C SER A 118 -4.72 1.46 -1.38
N VAL A 119 -3.44 1.80 -1.54
CA VAL A 119 -2.32 0.85 -1.42
C VAL A 119 -1.19 1.44 -0.60
N LEU A 120 -0.42 0.57 0.06
CA LEU A 120 0.86 0.91 0.65
C LEU A 120 1.96 0.21 -0.14
N VAL A 121 2.92 0.98 -0.64
CA VAL A 121 4.08 0.47 -1.38
C VAL A 121 5.29 0.49 -0.46
N GLU A 122 5.72 -0.69 -0.01
CA GLU A 122 7.00 -0.87 0.65
C GLU A 122 8.08 -0.96 -0.43
N MET A 123 8.89 0.08 -0.56
CA MET A 123 9.89 0.23 -1.64
C MET A 123 11.16 -0.59 -1.40
N GLY A 124 11.30 -1.20 -0.24
CA GLY A 124 12.44 -1.98 0.23
C GLY A 124 12.72 -1.67 1.69
N PHE A 125 13.54 -2.49 2.33
CA PHE A 125 13.78 -2.40 3.77
C PHE A 125 15.13 -1.74 4.08
N LEU A 126 15.14 -0.67 4.87
CA LEU A 126 16.35 0.01 5.34
C LEU A 126 17.24 -0.90 6.22
N SER A 127 16.66 -1.95 6.82
CA SER A 127 17.39 -2.98 7.54
C SER A 127 18.17 -3.94 6.62
N ASN A 128 17.97 -3.91 5.30
CA ASN A 128 18.66 -4.72 4.30
C ASN A 128 19.64 -3.87 3.50
N LYS A 129 20.93 -4.23 3.50
CA LYS A 129 22.00 -3.46 2.85
C LYS A 129 21.82 -3.26 1.34
N GLU A 130 21.21 -4.23 0.64
CA GLU A 130 20.96 -4.14 -0.80
C GLU A 130 19.83 -3.15 -1.10
N ASP A 131 18.74 -3.23 -0.34
CA ASP A 131 17.61 -2.31 -0.49
C ASP A 131 18.02 -0.89 -0.08
N GLU A 132 18.72 -0.72 1.05
CA GLU A 132 19.27 0.56 1.48
C GLU A 132 20.15 1.19 0.40
N LYS A 133 21.08 0.40 -0.19
CA LYS A 133 21.92 0.85 -1.29
C LYS A 133 21.13 1.28 -2.52
N ASN A 134 20.09 0.51 -2.89
CA ASN A 134 19.22 0.85 -4.00
C ASN A 134 18.46 2.14 -3.72
N LEU A 135 17.83 2.26 -2.55
CA LEU A 135 17.05 3.45 -2.15
C LEU A 135 17.91 4.72 -2.04
N ASN A 136 19.20 4.60 -1.73
CA ASN A 136 20.15 5.71 -1.76
C ASN A 136 20.65 6.09 -3.17
N SER A 137 20.39 5.26 -4.19
CA SER A 137 20.78 5.53 -5.58
C SER A 137 19.74 6.41 -6.29
N LEU A 138 20.14 7.58 -6.76
CA LEU A 138 19.28 8.47 -7.59
C LEU A 138 18.71 7.71 -8.79
N ARG A 139 19.57 6.99 -9.53
CA ARG A 139 19.17 6.21 -10.71
C ARG A 139 18.08 5.18 -10.39
N TYR A 140 18.18 4.53 -9.22
CA TYR A 140 17.16 3.57 -8.79
C TYR A 140 15.84 4.26 -8.46
N ARG A 141 15.90 5.34 -7.67
CA ARG A 141 14.70 6.13 -7.32
C ARG A 141 13.99 6.70 -8.54
N ASP A 142 14.73 7.28 -9.48
CA ASP A 142 14.18 7.79 -10.74
C ASP A 142 13.47 6.68 -11.53
N LYS A 143 14.10 5.51 -11.65
CA LYS A 143 13.48 4.36 -12.31
C LYS A 143 12.21 3.91 -11.58
N LEU A 144 12.24 3.81 -10.26
CA LEU A 144 11.08 3.42 -9.45
C LEU A 144 9.94 4.43 -9.61
N THR A 145 10.23 5.71 -9.52
CA THR A 145 9.22 6.78 -9.70
C THR A 145 8.59 6.72 -11.09
N GLN A 146 9.37 6.54 -12.14
CA GLN A 146 8.85 6.38 -13.50
C GLN A 146 7.94 5.16 -13.65
N ARG A 147 8.28 4.03 -13.00
CA ARG A 147 7.47 2.82 -13.01
C ARG A 147 6.16 3.01 -12.25
N LEU A 148 6.22 3.60 -11.05
CA LEU A 148 5.03 3.93 -10.27
C LEU A 148 4.11 4.89 -11.03
N SER A 149 4.66 5.95 -11.64
CA SER A 149 3.88 6.90 -12.45
C SER A 149 3.17 6.21 -13.62
N ARG A 150 3.86 5.31 -14.34
CA ARG A 150 3.22 4.54 -15.43
C ARG A 150 2.11 3.63 -14.93
N ALA A 151 2.32 2.96 -13.81
CA ALA A 151 1.30 2.11 -13.20
C ALA A 151 0.04 2.91 -12.84
N ILE A 152 0.22 4.08 -12.22
CA ILE A 152 -0.87 4.99 -11.86
C ILE A 152 -1.64 5.45 -13.09
N VAL A 153 -0.94 5.95 -14.11
CA VAL A 153 -1.58 6.41 -15.36
C VAL A 153 -2.32 5.27 -16.05
N SER A 154 -1.70 4.09 -16.15
CA SER A 154 -2.34 2.90 -16.73
C SER A 154 -3.60 2.50 -15.97
N TYR A 155 -3.55 2.50 -14.64
CA TYR A 155 -4.71 2.19 -13.80
C TYR A 155 -5.84 3.21 -14.02
N LEU A 156 -5.56 4.50 -13.91
CA LEU A 156 -6.57 5.56 -14.04
C LEU A 156 -7.21 5.59 -15.44
N THR A 157 -6.42 5.33 -16.48
CA THR A 157 -6.95 5.28 -17.87
C THR A 157 -7.75 4.00 -18.15
N SER A 158 -7.50 2.91 -17.44
CA SER A 158 -8.27 1.67 -17.58
C SER A 158 -9.52 1.63 -16.70
N ALA A 159 -9.58 2.45 -15.65
CA ALA A 159 -10.72 2.57 -14.75
C ALA A 159 -11.76 3.61 -15.21
N SER A 160 -11.44 4.42 -16.24
CA SER A 160 -12.42 5.32 -16.84
C SER A 160 -13.44 4.52 -17.65
N PRO A 161 -14.78 4.75 -17.43
CA PRO A 161 -15.85 4.03 -18.13
C PRO A 161 -15.85 4.30 -19.63
#